data_68491f75dc36ced73d519722d1f6ec85
#
_entry.id   68491f75dc36ced73d519722d1f6ec85
#
_cell.length_a   1.000
_cell.length_b   1.000
_cell.length_c   1.000
_cell.angle_alpha   90.00
_cell.angle_beta   90.00
_cell.angle_gamma   90.00
#
_symmetry.space_group_name_H-M   'P 1'
#
loop_
_entity.id
_entity.type
_entity.pdbx_description
1 polymer ?
#
loop_
_entity_poly.entity_id
_entity_poly.type
_entity_poly.pdbx_seq_one_letter_code
_entity_poly.pdbx_strand_id
1 'polypeptide(L)'
;MKYILTGQQTERLDFKIVDQSYFNIWLEFFQHPDSARFLGLDIFPTPVDQCKEWFRLVDERYQTNSGGMNALIDRTTNEFIGQCGLLIQEVDGIEELEIAYSILPRFWNKGYATEAAIKCRDYAFQNNFSETLISIINIYNVKSEKVALRNGMDKTKRTTFKNMPVNIYRINKTFWSKHLNKKQTGFA
;
A
#
# COMPACT_ATOMS: atom_id res chain seq x y z
N MET A 1 1.03 -14.59 -10.17
CA MET A 1 0.55 -13.19 -10.07
C MET A 1 1.77 -12.28 -9.95
N LYS A 2 1.99 -11.43 -10.95
CA LYS A 2 3.26 -10.67 -11.11
C LYS A 2 3.57 -9.70 -9.97
N TYR A 3 2.57 -9.00 -9.46
CA TYR A 3 2.74 -7.88 -8.51
C TYR A 3 2.42 -8.24 -7.06
N ILE A 4 2.27 -9.53 -6.75
CA ILE A 4 1.91 -10.01 -5.42
C ILE A 4 3.18 -10.39 -4.66
N LEU A 5 3.31 -9.93 -3.43
CA LEU A 5 4.47 -10.16 -2.58
C LEU A 5 4.32 -11.38 -1.65
N THR A 6 3.41 -12.29 -1.92
CA THR A 6 3.20 -13.48 -1.07
C THR A 6 4.51 -14.27 -0.91
N GLY A 7 4.84 -14.61 0.34
CA GLY A 7 6.10 -15.27 0.71
C GLY A 7 7.28 -14.32 0.92
N GLN A 8 7.12 -13.02 0.65
CA GLN A 8 8.13 -12.03 0.99
C GLN A 8 8.08 -11.69 2.49
N GLN A 9 9.21 -11.24 3.02
CA GLN A 9 9.38 -10.90 4.42
C GLN A 9 10.13 -9.58 4.59
N THR A 10 9.89 -8.93 5.73
CA THR A 10 10.73 -7.88 6.29
C THR A 10 11.30 -8.33 7.64
N GLU A 11 11.87 -7.43 8.41
CA GLU A 11 12.31 -7.73 9.77
C GLU A 11 11.13 -8.19 10.64
N ARG A 12 9.97 -7.52 10.54
CA ARG A 12 8.81 -7.75 11.41
C ARG A 12 7.59 -8.35 10.70
N LEU A 13 7.54 -8.37 9.37
CA LEU A 13 6.32 -8.70 8.63
C LEU A 13 6.51 -9.85 7.66
N ASP A 14 5.53 -10.76 7.63
CA ASP A 14 5.28 -11.71 6.55
C ASP A 14 4.20 -11.15 5.62
N PHE A 15 4.40 -11.31 4.31
CA PHE A 15 3.41 -10.97 3.29
C PHE A 15 2.68 -12.24 2.85
N LYS A 16 1.37 -12.28 3.09
CA LYS A 16 0.51 -13.41 2.71
C LYS A 16 -0.58 -12.96 1.72
N ILE A 17 -1.18 -13.90 1.02
CA ILE A 17 -2.38 -13.62 0.21
C ILE A 17 -3.50 -13.12 1.12
N VAL A 18 -4.32 -12.19 0.65
CA VAL A 18 -5.55 -11.80 1.35
C VAL A 18 -6.65 -12.74 0.92
N ASP A 19 -7.34 -13.35 1.87
CA ASP A 19 -8.51 -14.18 1.65
C ASP A 19 -9.62 -13.88 2.67
N GLN A 20 -10.77 -14.55 2.55
CA GLN A 20 -11.94 -14.31 3.38
C GLN A 20 -11.74 -14.60 4.88
N SER A 21 -10.69 -15.31 5.28
CA SER A 21 -10.38 -15.55 6.69
C SER A 21 -10.02 -14.27 7.44
N TYR A 22 -9.56 -13.24 6.72
CA TYR A 22 -9.24 -11.93 7.28
C TYR A 22 -10.43 -10.98 7.37
N PHE A 23 -11.63 -11.37 6.90
CA PHE A 23 -12.78 -10.47 6.82
C PHE A 23 -13.14 -9.85 8.18
N ASN A 24 -13.33 -10.68 9.20
CA ASN A 24 -13.79 -10.21 10.52
C ASN A 24 -12.78 -9.26 11.19
N ILE A 25 -11.49 -9.56 11.08
CA ILE A 25 -10.46 -8.70 11.64
C ILE A 25 -10.28 -7.42 10.81
N TRP A 26 -10.45 -7.49 9.48
CA TRP A 26 -10.35 -6.32 8.62
C TRP A 26 -11.57 -5.39 8.74
N LEU A 27 -12.73 -5.92 9.16
CA LEU A 27 -13.91 -5.11 9.45
C LEU A 27 -13.64 -4.03 10.52
N GLU A 28 -12.74 -4.27 11.47
CA GLU A 28 -12.31 -3.26 12.46
C GLU A 28 -11.77 -1.99 11.79
N PHE A 29 -11.11 -2.13 10.63
CA PHE A 29 -10.62 -0.98 9.88
C PHE A 29 -11.77 -0.09 9.41
N PHE A 30 -12.86 -0.66 8.94
CA PHE A 30 -14.03 0.10 8.47
C PHE A 30 -14.92 0.62 9.60
N GLN A 31 -14.86 0.01 10.78
CA GLN A 31 -15.58 0.47 11.97
C GLN A 31 -14.92 1.69 12.63
N HIS A 32 -13.65 1.96 12.34
CA HIS A 32 -12.95 3.10 12.90
C HIS A 32 -13.18 4.35 12.03
N PRO A 33 -13.66 5.49 12.61
CA PRO A 33 -14.11 6.65 11.84
C PRO A 33 -13.04 7.30 10.96
N ASP A 34 -11.77 7.19 11.33
CA ASP A 34 -10.66 7.82 10.60
C ASP A 34 -9.95 6.89 9.61
N SER A 35 -10.32 5.62 9.53
CA SER A 35 -9.59 4.63 8.73
C SER A 35 -10.04 4.62 7.27
N ALA A 36 -11.34 4.42 7.05
CA ALA A 36 -11.91 4.17 5.73
C ALA A 36 -12.18 5.44 4.91
N ARG A 37 -12.23 6.61 5.55
CA ARG A 37 -12.64 7.89 4.94
C ARG A 37 -11.86 8.31 3.68
N PHE A 38 -10.69 7.73 3.45
CA PHE A 38 -9.84 8.07 2.30
C PHE A 38 -9.80 6.97 1.23
N LEU A 39 -10.63 5.93 1.35
CA LEU A 39 -10.64 4.81 0.41
C LEU A 39 -11.66 4.98 -0.73
N GLY A 40 -12.56 6.00 -0.64
CA GLY A 40 -13.63 6.20 -1.61
C GLY A 40 -14.70 5.12 -1.57
N LEU A 41 -14.91 4.51 -0.42
CA LEU A 41 -15.93 3.48 -0.17
C LEU A 41 -17.11 3.98 0.65
N ASP A 42 -17.18 5.28 0.92
CA ASP A 42 -18.23 5.97 1.67
C ASP A 42 -19.61 5.99 0.97
N ILE A 43 -19.65 5.64 -0.31
CA ILE A 43 -20.90 5.36 -1.03
C ILE A 43 -21.61 4.10 -0.53
N PHE A 44 -20.91 3.19 0.15
CA PHE A 44 -21.49 1.99 0.76
C PHE A 44 -21.95 2.32 2.20
N PRO A 45 -23.22 2.02 2.55
CA PRO A 45 -23.86 2.63 3.72
C PRO A 45 -23.34 2.13 5.07
N THR A 46 -22.77 0.92 5.12
CA THR A 46 -22.32 0.34 6.39
C THR A 46 -20.85 -0.10 6.33
N PRO A 47 -20.14 -0.14 7.47
CA PRO A 47 -18.79 -0.72 7.53
C PRO A 47 -18.70 -2.15 6.98
N VAL A 48 -19.75 -2.94 7.15
CA VAL A 48 -19.81 -4.31 6.61
C VAL A 48 -19.88 -4.29 5.08
N ASP A 49 -20.67 -3.41 4.48
CA ASP A 49 -20.79 -3.29 3.02
C ASP A 49 -19.49 -2.75 2.42
N GLN A 50 -18.84 -1.79 3.07
CA GLN A 50 -17.52 -1.29 2.68
C GLN A 50 -16.45 -2.40 2.73
N CYS A 51 -16.46 -3.21 3.78
CA CYS A 51 -15.55 -4.35 3.92
C CYS A 51 -15.80 -5.42 2.86
N LYS A 52 -17.07 -5.75 2.56
CA LYS A 52 -17.43 -6.68 1.47
C LYS A 52 -16.91 -6.18 0.12
N GLU A 53 -17.13 -4.90 -0.18
CA GLU A 53 -16.64 -4.31 -1.43
C GLU A 53 -15.11 -4.32 -1.50
N TRP A 54 -14.43 -4.04 -0.39
CA TRP A 54 -12.98 -4.14 -0.33
C TRP A 54 -12.48 -5.54 -0.74
N PHE A 55 -13.05 -6.61 -0.16
CA PHE A 55 -12.67 -7.98 -0.51
C PHE A 55 -13.02 -8.34 -1.95
N ARG A 56 -14.18 -7.87 -2.45
CA ARG A 56 -14.54 -8.05 -3.87
C ARG A 56 -13.50 -7.42 -4.80
N LEU A 57 -13.04 -6.20 -4.49
CA LEU A 57 -12.00 -5.51 -5.26
C LEU A 57 -10.64 -6.21 -5.16
N VAL A 58 -10.28 -6.76 -4.00
CA VAL A 58 -9.05 -7.55 -3.85
C VAL A 58 -9.10 -8.80 -4.71
N ASP A 59 -10.21 -9.55 -4.68
CA ASP A 59 -10.40 -10.77 -5.49
C ASP A 59 -10.38 -10.45 -6.99
N GLU A 60 -11.07 -9.39 -7.42
CA GLU A 60 -11.07 -8.93 -8.81
C GLU A 60 -9.65 -8.62 -9.30
N ARG A 61 -8.84 -7.92 -8.50
CA ARG A 61 -7.44 -7.61 -8.84
C ARG A 61 -6.60 -8.86 -8.99
N TYR A 62 -6.79 -9.85 -8.13
CA TYR A 62 -6.08 -11.12 -8.25
C TYR A 62 -6.47 -11.87 -9.53
N GLN A 63 -7.76 -11.89 -9.89
CA GLN A 63 -8.27 -12.55 -11.11
C GLN A 63 -7.78 -11.84 -12.38
N THR A 64 -7.77 -10.52 -12.39
CA THR A 64 -7.33 -9.70 -13.55
C THR A 64 -5.83 -9.49 -13.62
N ASN A 65 -5.08 -9.98 -12.62
CA ASN A 65 -3.63 -9.80 -12.53
C ASN A 65 -3.18 -8.31 -12.52
N SER A 66 -4.05 -7.42 -12.01
CA SER A 66 -3.82 -5.97 -11.91
C SER A 66 -3.14 -5.55 -10.59
N GLY A 67 -2.33 -6.44 -10.03
CA GLY A 67 -1.71 -6.29 -8.73
C GLY A 67 -2.65 -6.72 -7.60
N GLY A 68 -2.34 -6.30 -6.38
CA GLY A 68 -3.22 -6.59 -5.24
C GLY A 68 -2.56 -6.31 -3.89
N MET A 69 -3.41 -6.25 -2.89
CA MET A 69 -2.98 -6.13 -1.50
C MET A 69 -2.45 -7.48 -0.99
N ASN A 70 -1.50 -7.43 -0.07
CA ASN A 70 -1.07 -8.59 0.71
C ASN A 70 -1.44 -8.36 2.17
N ALA A 71 -1.84 -9.40 2.87
CA ALA A 71 -1.99 -9.40 4.30
C ALA A 71 -0.60 -9.29 4.95
N LEU A 72 -0.46 -8.38 5.90
CA LEU A 72 0.74 -8.18 6.69
C LEU A 72 0.56 -8.87 8.03
N ILE A 73 1.40 -9.86 8.30
CA ILE A 73 1.37 -10.62 9.54
C ILE A 73 2.63 -10.30 10.34
N ASP A 74 2.49 -9.93 11.60
CA ASP A 74 3.64 -9.75 12.50
C ASP A 74 4.30 -11.11 12.76
N ARG A 75 5.60 -11.19 12.52
CA ARG A 75 6.37 -12.46 12.59
C ARG A 75 6.57 -12.96 14.02
N THR A 76 6.44 -12.08 15.01
CA THR A 76 6.62 -12.43 16.42
C THR A 76 5.31 -12.83 17.07
N THR A 77 4.25 -12.02 16.83
CA THR A 77 2.95 -12.22 17.49
C THR A 77 1.97 -13.01 16.65
N ASN A 78 2.24 -13.20 15.35
CA ASN A 78 1.35 -13.78 14.35
C ASN A 78 0.04 -12.99 14.18
N GLU A 79 0.00 -11.72 14.61
CA GLU A 79 -1.16 -10.84 14.45
C GLU A 79 -1.26 -10.30 13.04
N PHE A 80 -2.48 -10.17 12.56
CA PHE A 80 -2.78 -9.43 11.31
C PHE A 80 -2.66 -7.92 11.57
N ILE A 81 -1.72 -7.26 10.91
CA ILE A 81 -1.38 -5.85 11.09
C ILE A 81 -2.19 -4.95 10.15
N GLY A 82 -2.48 -5.44 8.95
CA GLY A 82 -3.11 -4.68 7.90
C GLY A 82 -2.78 -5.23 6.53
N GLN A 83 -2.82 -4.37 5.52
CA GLN A 83 -2.58 -4.76 4.13
C GLN A 83 -1.65 -3.78 3.44
N CYS A 84 -0.79 -4.29 2.54
CA CYS A 84 0.06 -3.48 1.66
C CYS A 84 0.30 -4.22 0.35
N GLY A 85 0.45 -3.48 -0.76
CA GLY A 85 0.69 -4.13 -2.05
C GLY A 85 1.01 -3.18 -3.18
N LEU A 86 1.16 -3.77 -4.36
CA LEU A 86 1.40 -3.11 -5.62
C LEU A 86 0.14 -3.20 -6.49
N LEU A 87 -0.41 -2.06 -6.89
CA LEU A 87 -1.66 -1.97 -7.64
C LEU A 87 -1.43 -1.25 -8.97
N ILE A 88 -1.94 -1.80 -10.08
CA ILE A 88 -2.05 -1.04 -11.32
C ILE A 88 -3.23 -0.07 -11.19
N GLN A 89 -2.99 1.20 -11.43
CA GLN A 89 -3.98 2.28 -11.38
C GLN A 89 -3.89 3.14 -12.63
N GLU A 90 -5.01 3.62 -13.11
CA GLU A 90 -5.06 4.65 -14.13
C GLU A 90 -5.21 6.03 -13.47
N VAL A 91 -4.24 6.91 -13.68
CA VAL A 91 -4.22 8.26 -13.13
C VAL A 91 -4.06 9.26 -14.28
N ASP A 92 -5.08 10.09 -14.50
CA ASP A 92 -5.12 11.07 -15.60
C ASP A 92 -4.83 10.43 -16.98
N GLY A 93 -5.40 9.25 -17.24
CA GLY A 93 -5.24 8.49 -18.48
C GLY A 93 -3.90 7.75 -18.63
N ILE A 94 -3.10 7.67 -17.59
CA ILE A 94 -1.80 6.97 -17.59
C ILE A 94 -1.85 5.81 -16.61
N GLU A 95 -1.44 4.63 -17.08
CA GLU A 95 -1.27 3.45 -16.22
C GLU A 95 -0.02 3.62 -15.35
N GLU A 96 -0.19 3.49 -14.04
CA GLU A 96 0.85 3.68 -13.03
C GLU A 96 0.86 2.49 -12.04
N LEU A 97 2.03 2.14 -11.53
CA LEU A 97 2.16 1.14 -10.47
C LEU A 97 2.20 1.83 -9.10
N GLU A 98 1.14 1.63 -8.32
CA GLU A 98 0.94 2.21 -6.99
C GLU A 98 1.48 1.31 -5.89
N ILE A 99 2.12 1.91 -4.88
CA ILE A 99 2.32 1.32 -3.56
C ILE A 99 1.17 1.76 -2.66
N ALA A 100 0.27 0.83 -2.34
CA ALA A 100 -0.88 1.06 -1.46
C ALA A 100 -0.68 0.39 -0.11
N TYR A 101 -1.15 1.02 0.97
CA TYR A 101 -1.06 0.48 2.34
C TYR A 101 -2.22 0.96 3.20
N SER A 102 -2.71 0.07 4.06
CA SER A 102 -3.75 0.32 5.04
C SER A 102 -3.46 -0.54 6.29
N ILE A 103 -3.30 0.10 7.44
CA ILE A 103 -2.91 -0.54 8.70
C ILE A 103 -4.04 -0.40 9.71
N LEU A 104 -4.35 -1.46 10.43
CA LEU A 104 -5.34 -1.43 11.51
C LEU A 104 -5.00 -0.33 12.54
N PRO A 105 -5.98 0.43 13.03
CA PRO A 105 -5.76 1.60 13.90
C PRO A 105 -4.89 1.33 15.13
N ARG A 106 -5.03 0.16 15.75
CA ARG A 106 -4.25 -0.25 16.93
C ARG A 106 -2.74 -0.41 16.67
N PHE A 107 -2.34 -0.47 15.40
CA PHE A 107 -0.94 -0.58 14.97
C PHE A 107 -0.39 0.71 14.33
N TRP A 108 -1.15 1.79 14.32
CA TRP A 108 -0.66 3.08 13.82
C TRP A 108 0.52 3.60 14.63
N ASN A 109 1.34 4.43 14.00
CA ASN A 109 2.54 5.06 14.57
C ASN A 109 3.65 4.07 15.02
N LYS A 110 3.54 2.78 14.71
CA LYS A 110 4.54 1.73 15.03
C LYS A 110 5.51 1.45 13.87
N GLY A 111 5.41 2.19 12.74
CA GLY A 111 6.31 2.07 11.60
C GLY A 111 5.96 0.98 10.58
N TYR A 112 4.96 0.14 10.82
CA TYR A 112 4.59 -0.97 9.94
C TYR A 112 4.27 -0.55 8.50
N ALA A 113 3.49 0.54 8.31
CA ALA A 113 3.18 1.05 6.96
C ALA A 113 4.44 1.43 6.18
N THR A 114 5.39 2.10 6.84
CA THR A 114 6.66 2.51 6.21
C THR A 114 7.50 1.29 5.85
N GLU A 115 7.63 0.33 6.75
CA GLU A 115 8.38 -0.91 6.52
C GLU A 115 7.81 -1.72 5.35
N ALA A 116 6.48 -1.90 5.32
CA ALA A 116 5.79 -2.60 4.24
C ALA A 116 5.91 -1.86 2.90
N ALA A 117 5.75 -0.53 2.89
CA ALA A 117 5.88 0.28 1.67
C ALA A 117 7.30 0.25 1.10
N ILE A 118 8.35 0.28 1.95
CA ILE A 118 9.74 0.11 1.53
C ILE A 118 9.94 -1.27 0.88
N LYS A 119 9.39 -2.32 1.47
CA LYS A 119 9.47 -3.68 0.89
C LYS A 119 8.79 -3.76 -0.47
N CYS A 120 7.60 -3.16 -0.63
CA CYS A 120 6.91 -3.10 -1.92
C CYS A 120 7.73 -2.34 -2.97
N ARG A 121 8.30 -1.19 -2.62
CA ARG A 121 9.20 -0.41 -3.49
C ARG A 121 10.40 -1.24 -3.96
N ASP A 122 11.11 -1.82 -3.01
CA ASP A 122 12.34 -2.55 -3.29
C ASP A 122 12.05 -3.79 -4.14
N TYR A 123 10.97 -4.52 -3.84
CA TYR A 123 10.51 -5.67 -4.62
C TYR A 123 10.14 -5.28 -6.06
N ALA A 124 9.42 -4.18 -6.25
CA ALA A 124 9.04 -3.73 -7.59
C ALA A 124 10.25 -3.34 -8.44
N PHE A 125 11.20 -2.58 -7.89
CA PHE A 125 12.38 -2.16 -8.62
C PHE A 125 13.40 -3.29 -8.87
N GLN A 126 13.59 -4.19 -7.91
CA GLN A 126 14.45 -5.36 -8.06
C GLN A 126 13.95 -6.30 -9.17
N ASN A 127 12.63 -6.43 -9.31
CA ASN A 127 12.02 -7.26 -10.35
C ASN A 127 11.75 -6.51 -11.67
N ASN A 128 12.19 -5.27 -11.81
CA ASN A 128 11.99 -4.44 -13.02
C ASN A 128 10.51 -4.30 -13.42
N PHE A 129 9.59 -4.17 -12.45
CA PHE A 129 8.17 -4.05 -12.75
C PHE A 129 7.79 -2.70 -13.33
N SER A 130 8.50 -1.63 -12.94
CA SER A 130 8.30 -0.27 -13.44
C SER A 130 9.57 0.57 -13.24
N GLU A 131 9.73 1.63 -14.02
CA GLU A 131 10.76 2.64 -13.82
C GLU A 131 10.36 3.69 -12.77
N THR A 132 9.07 3.80 -12.48
CA THR A 132 8.54 4.71 -11.44
C THR A 132 7.46 4.01 -10.62
N LEU A 133 7.33 4.40 -9.35
CA LEU A 133 6.25 3.97 -8.47
C LEU A 133 5.55 5.19 -7.90
N ILE A 134 4.24 5.09 -7.73
CA ILE A 134 3.45 6.15 -7.12
C ILE A 134 2.79 5.71 -5.81
N SER A 135 2.33 6.68 -5.03
CA SER A 135 1.28 6.51 -4.02
C SER A 135 0.25 7.62 -4.22
N ILE A 136 -1.03 7.24 -4.24
CA ILE A 136 -2.19 8.13 -4.42
C ILE A 136 -2.72 8.47 -3.04
N ILE A 137 -2.57 9.71 -2.60
CA ILE A 137 -2.85 10.10 -1.22
C ILE A 137 -3.83 11.26 -1.18
N ASN A 138 -4.98 11.07 -0.52
CA ASN A 138 -5.95 12.14 -0.27
C ASN A 138 -5.25 13.31 0.42
N ILE A 139 -5.54 14.55 -0.03
CA ILE A 139 -4.86 15.77 0.44
C ILE A 139 -4.95 16.01 1.96
N TYR A 140 -5.92 15.38 2.62
CA TYR A 140 -6.12 15.46 4.08
C TYR A 140 -5.49 14.28 4.84
N ASN A 141 -4.92 13.30 4.14
CA ASN A 141 -4.31 12.11 4.77
C ASN A 141 -2.83 12.33 5.10
N VAL A 142 -2.57 13.17 6.09
CA VAL A 142 -1.20 13.51 6.55
C VAL A 142 -0.43 12.27 7.04
N LYS A 143 -1.12 11.25 7.57
CA LYS A 143 -0.46 10.02 8.03
C LYS A 143 0.16 9.26 6.84
N SER A 144 -0.59 9.08 5.75
CA SER A 144 -0.09 8.42 4.53
C SER A 144 0.98 9.26 3.82
N GLU A 145 0.85 10.60 3.82
CA GLU A 145 1.89 11.49 3.30
C GLU A 145 3.25 11.23 3.99
N LYS A 146 3.28 11.17 5.33
CA LYS A 146 4.51 10.88 6.08
C LYS A 146 5.11 9.52 5.71
N VAL A 147 4.30 8.52 5.40
CA VAL A 147 4.78 7.20 4.95
C VAL A 147 5.41 7.31 3.56
N ALA A 148 4.77 7.99 2.61
CA ALA A 148 5.31 8.19 1.26
C ALA A 148 6.66 8.93 1.29
N LEU A 149 6.76 10.01 2.05
CA LEU A 149 8.03 10.76 2.22
C LEU A 149 9.14 9.89 2.82
N ARG A 150 8.84 9.09 3.86
CA ARG A 150 9.82 8.16 4.46
C ARG A 150 10.19 7.00 3.52
N ASN A 151 9.32 6.67 2.57
CA ASN A 151 9.61 5.71 1.51
C ASN A 151 10.47 6.31 0.38
N GLY A 152 10.89 7.58 0.49
CA GLY A 152 11.72 8.29 -0.47
C GLY A 152 10.97 8.83 -1.68
N MET A 153 9.65 8.98 -1.55
CA MET A 153 8.81 9.56 -2.60
C MET A 153 8.71 11.08 -2.42
N ASP A 154 8.65 11.81 -3.54
CA ASP A 154 8.38 13.24 -3.59
C ASP A 154 6.97 13.50 -4.10
N LYS A 155 6.32 14.56 -3.58
CA LYS A 155 5.04 15.03 -4.12
C LYS A 155 5.26 15.66 -5.51
N THR A 156 4.61 15.11 -6.55
CA THR A 156 4.82 15.52 -7.93
C THR A 156 3.67 16.33 -8.52
N LYS A 157 2.43 15.98 -8.18
CA LYS A 157 1.25 16.71 -8.67
C LYS A 157 0.06 16.57 -7.74
N ARG A 158 -0.94 17.42 -7.94
CA ARG A 158 -2.28 17.28 -7.37
C ARG A 158 -3.27 17.02 -8.49
N THR A 159 -4.20 16.08 -8.27
CA THR A 159 -5.25 15.75 -9.24
C THR A 159 -6.51 15.24 -8.53
N THR A 160 -7.48 14.72 -9.30
CA THR A 160 -8.65 14.02 -8.79
C THR A 160 -8.55 12.54 -9.11
N PHE A 161 -8.78 11.69 -8.12
CA PHE A 161 -8.82 10.24 -8.30
C PHE A 161 -10.06 9.67 -7.59
N LYS A 162 -10.91 8.94 -8.33
CA LYS A 162 -12.19 8.42 -7.80
C LYS A 162 -13.02 9.52 -7.09
N ASN A 163 -13.16 10.66 -7.72
CA ASN A 163 -13.85 11.85 -7.20
C ASN A 163 -13.25 12.48 -5.91
N MET A 164 -12.07 12.08 -5.51
CA MET A 164 -11.38 12.65 -4.35
C MET A 164 -10.18 13.51 -4.78
N PRO A 165 -9.94 14.66 -4.11
CA PRO A 165 -8.73 15.43 -4.33
C PRO A 165 -7.53 14.68 -3.73
N VAL A 166 -6.52 14.42 -4.54
CA VAL A 166 -5.33 13.65 -4.14
C VAL A 166 -4.03 14.33 -4.55
N ASN A 167 -2.98 14.07 -3.79
CA ASN A 167 -1.60 14.30 -4.19
C ASN A 167 -0.99 12.98 -4.68
N ILE A 168 -0.25 13.05 -5.77
CA ILE A 168 0.55 11.93 -6.29
C ILE A 168 1.97 12.08 -5.76
N TYR A 169 2.42 11.09 -5.02
CA TYR A 169 3.80 10.95 -4.56
C TYR A 169 4.49 9.95 -5.49
N ARG A 170 5.74 10.22 -5.89
CA ARG A 170 6.47 9.42 -6.86
C ARG A 170 7.91 9.18 -6.42
N ILE A 171 8.43 8.01 -6.77
CA ILE A 171 9.85 7.69 -6.74
C ILE A 171 10.24 7.01 -8.05
N ASN A 172 11.44 7.33 -8.57
CA ASN A 172 11.99 6.65 -9.74
C ASN A 172 13.10 5.67 -9.34
N LYS A 173 13.30 4.66 -10.18
CA LYS A 173 14.26 3.59 -9.98
C LYS A 173 15.71 4.09 -9.94
N THR A 174 16.04 5.11 -10.75
CA THR A 174 17.39 5.71 -10.77
C THR A 174 17.74 6.35 -9.42
N PHE A 175 16.77 7.05 -8.80
CA PHE A 175 16.96 7.61 -7.46
C PHE A 175 17.14 6.52 -6.41
N TRP A 176 16.30 5.51 -6.43
CA TRP A 176 16.35 4.34 -5.53
C TRP A 176 17.71 3.63 -5.62
N SER A 177 18.22 3.31 -6.84
CA SER A 177 19.50 2.61 -7.03
C SER A 177 20.70 3.39 -6.51
N LYS A 178 20.72 4.73 -6.68
CA LYS A 178 21.78 5.58 -6.13
C LYS A 178 21.84 5.56 -4.60
N HIS A 179 20.68 5.42 -3.93
CA HIS A 179 20.60 5.38 -2.47
C HIS A 179 20.95 4.00 -1.89
N LEU A 180 20.68 2.90 -2.62
CA LEU A 180 21.16 1.57 -2.23
C LEU A 180 22.69 1.49 -2.24
N ASN A 181 23.32 1.99 -3.30
CA ASN A 181 24.77 1.97 -3.42
C ASN A 181 25.48 2.77 -2.30
N LYS A 182 24.88 3.90 -1.87
CA LYS A 182 25.42 4.67 -0.73
C LYS A 182 25.35 3.94 0.60
N LYS A 183 24.34 3.10 0.84
CA LYS A 183 24.25 2.29 2.06
C LYS A 183 25.25 1.12 2.08
N GLN A 184 25.62 0.60 0.92
CA GLN A 184 26.61 -0.49 0.82
C GLN A 184 28.05 0.03 0.92
N THR A 185 28.33 1.25 0.49
CA THR A 185 29.69 1.86 0.53
C THR A 185 29.97 2.63 1.82
N GLY A 186 29.00 2.84 2.69
CA GLY A 186 29.16 3.53 3.99
C GLY A 186 29.57 2.64 5.17
N PHE A 187 29.87 1.35 4.94
CA PHE A 187 30.47 0.43 5.90
C PHE A 187 31.87 -0.01 5.43
N ALA A 188 32.77 0.95 5.23
CA ALA A 188 34.19 0.71 5.09
C ALA A 188 34.93 1.65 6.04
#